data_ad453ac0d7b19c85abb5de6575d494ce
#
_entry.id   ad453ac0d7b19c85abb5de6575d494ce
#
_cell.length_a   1.000
_cell.length_b   1.000
_cell.length_c   1.000
_cell.angle_alpha   90.00
_cell.angle_beta   90.00
_cell.angle_gamma   90.00
#
_symmetry.space_group_name_H-M   'P 1'
#
loop_
_entity.id
_entity.type
_entity.pdbx_description
1 polymer ?
#
loop_
_entity_poly.entity_id
_entity_poly.type
_entity_poly.pdbx_seq_one_letter_code
_entity_poly.pdbx_strand_id
1 'polypeptide(L)'
;MNLKKQVVNFSILDALRGFSALYVCIAHSRGVLWMGMVEYLKRHPYKTWDIYDYAIAGVMSLTKLSGEFVIFFFVLSGFSIAHSLASKNDYLPFLKKRAIRLYPTYLLGLLWAAVVLVIAMVYRPHYFTGFLSDENLLFDRFENSLNFFSFKQIINNLLYNPNTKSIIAPYWSLVYEVIFYLLAPLFILKLRWYTIISAVLFISGFFINSDSTLVNYFFNYNFYFMIGIYSYHIIPQLERYVSGVSIKMLLIITLAAVCCMIIIESVSPDNRFSMVLSAMLSVFLIANTLQKKIRINWLEKIGEFSYTLYATHFQTILLLFIAYDLLGIIDIRNLTNPFIWLTAVPISVGVAYLLYLITEKKVKEYLNNLRATRV
;
A
#
# COMPACT_ATOMS: atom_id res chain seq x y z
N MET A 1 24.33 -20.24 -11.42
CA MET A 1 24.80 -19.34 -10.35
C MET A 1 24.29 -19.93 -9.04
N ASN A 2 25.15 -20.61 -8.27
CA ASN A 2 24.76 -21.23 -6.99
C ASN A 2 24.48 -20.14 -5.97
N LEU A 3 23.21 -19.87 -5.70
CA LEU A 3 22.75 -18.91 -4.71
C LEU A 3 23.03 -19.49 -3.32
N LYS A 4 24.08 -19.00 -2.64
CA LYS A 4 24.23 -19.21 -1.21
C LYS A 4 23.02 -18.56 -0.53
N LYS A 5 22.27 -19.37 0.21
CA LYS A 5 21.10 -18.91 0.98
C LYS A 5 21.56 -17.85 1.98
N GLN A 6 21.20 -16.58 1.71
CA GLN A 6 21.43 -15.51 2.68
C GLN A 6 20.50 -15.72 3.88
N VAL A 7 21.05 -15.59 5.08
CA VAL A 7 20.23 -15.48 6.30
C VAL A 7 19.65 -14.09 6.36
N VAL A 8 18.47 -13.92 5.76
CA VAL A 8 17.72 -12.64 5.80
C VAL A 8 16.94 -12.55 7.10
N ASN A 9 17.18 -11.51 7.88
CA ASN A 9 16.36 -11.23 9.05
C ASN A 9 15.03 -10.59 8.59
N PHE A 10 13.96 -11.38 8.57
CA PHE A 10 12.63 -10.94 8.10
C PHE A 10 11.98 -9.90 8.99
N SER A 11 12.34 -9.82 10.29
CA SER A 11 11.76 -8.81 11.18
C SER A 11 12.03 -7.38 10.71
N ILE A 12 13.16 -7.15 10.08
CA ILE A 12 13.55 -5.87 9.50
C ILE A 12 12.66 -5.51 8.28
N LEU A 13 12.38 -6.51 7.43
CA LEU A 13 11.47 -6.32 6.29
C LEU A 13 10.03 -6.07 6.77
N ASP A 14 9.64 -6.68 7.88
CA ASP A 14 8.34 -6.43 8.49
C ASP A 14 8.24 -5.00 9.02
N ALA A 15 9.32 -4.42 9.60
CA ALA A 15 9.34 -3.01 9.98
C ALA A 15 9.11 -2.08 8.78
N LEU A 16 9.72 -2.34 7.63
CA LEU A 16 9.51 -1.56 6.40
C LEU A 16 8.08 -1.72 5.86
N ARG A 17 7.50 -2.93 5.92
CA ARG A 17 6.08 -3.16 5.58
C ARG A 17 5.16 -2.43 6.54
N GLY A 18 5.45 -2.48 7.84
CA GLY A 18 4.68 -1.78 8.88
C GLY A 18 4.66 -0.29 8.65
N PHE A 19 5.82 0.29 8.34
CA PHE A 19 5.94 1.71 8.01
C PHE A 19 5.12 2.08 6.77
N SER A 20 5.23 1.29 5.69
CA SER A 20 4.49 1.56 4.45
C SER A 20 2.98 1.45 4.65
N ALA A 21 2.48 0.43 5.40
CA ALA A 21 1.06 0.29 5.69
C ALA A 21 0.52 1.44 6.53
N LEU A 22 1.29 1.86 7.54
CA LEU A 22 0.95 2.98 8.39
C LEU A 22 0.89 4.29 7.60
N TYR A 23 1.87 4.51 6.73
CA TYR A 23 1.90 5.70 5.88
C TYR A 23 0.68 5.76 4.93
N VAL A 24 0.34 4.64 4.27
CA VAL A 24 -0.85 4.57 3.41
C VAL A 24 -2.13 4.83 4.22
N CYS A 25 -2.22 4.30 5.44
CA CYS A 25 -3.34 4.59 6.35
C CYS A 25 -3.42 6.08 6.70
N ILE A 26 -2.30 6.73 7.02
CA ILE A 26 -2.21 8.18 7.28
C ILE A 26 -2.69 8.97 6.07
N ALA A 27 -2.16 8.67 4.88
CA ALA A 27 -2.51 9.38 3.66
C ALA A 27 -4.00 9.27 3.31
N HIS A 28 -4.60 8.08 3.46
CA HIS A 28 -6.03 7.88 3.21
C HIS A 28 -6.91 8.51 4.31
N SER A 29 -6.47 8.49 5.58
CA SER A 29 -7.19 9.18 6.67
C SER A 29 -7.29 10.67 6.37
N ARG A 30 -6.18 11.30 5.97
CA ARG A 30 -6.18 12.69 5.53
C ARG A 30 -7.07 12.89 4.28
N GLY A 31 -6.95 12.03 3.29
CA GLY A 31 -7.71 12.17 2.04
C GLY A 31 -9.23 12.05 2.21
N VAL A 32 -9.70 11.37 3.26
CA VAL A 32 -11.13 11.20 3.57
C VAL A 32 -11.65 12.28 4.53
N LEU A 33 -10.86 12.67 5.52
CA LEU A 33 -11.32 13.49 6.65
C LEU A 33 -10.83 14.94 6.60
N TRP A 34 -10.29 15.38 5.48
CA TRP A 34 -9.87 16.77 5.28
C TRP A 34 -10.17 17.24 3.85
N MET A 35 -10.60 18.50 3.72
CA MET A 35 -11.01 19.13 2.47
C MET A 35 -9.93 19.16 1.36
N GLY A 36 -8.67 18.96 1.70
CA GLY A 36 -7.55 19.06 0.76
C GLY A 36 -6.98 20.47 0.60
N MET A 37 -5.79 20.54 0.01
CA MET A 37 -5.03 21.80 -0.09
C MET A 37 -5.69 22.82 -1.04
N VAL A 38 -6.34 22.36 -2.09
CA VAL A 38 -6.99 23.28 -3.07
C VAL A 38 -8.08 24.08 -2.39
N GLU A 39 -8.93 23.44 -1.61
CA GLU A 39 -10.02 24.12 -0.90
C GLU A 39 -9.48 24.94 0.28
N TYR A 40 -8.41 24.46 0.92
CA TYR A 40 -7.73 25.23 1.96
C TYR A 40 -7.18 26.55 1.41
N LEU A 41 -6.53 26.54 0.24
CA LEU A 41 -5.99 27.73 -0.43
C LEU A 41 -7.07 28.76 -0.86
N LYS A 42 -8.27 28.29 -1.22
CA LYS A 42 -9.39 29.21 -1.53
C LYS A 42 -9.82 30.00 -0.28
N ARG A 43 -9.78 29.38 0.89
CA ARG A 43 -10.17 29.98 2.17
C ARG A 43 -9.05 30.77 2.85
N HIS A 44 -7.80 30.31 2.65
CA HIS A 44 -6.58 30.91 3.18
C HIS A 44 -5.62 31.23 2.05
N PRO A 45 -5.80 32.38 1.34
CA PRO A 45 -4.91 32.78 0.26
C PRO A 45 -3.46 32.98 0.74
N TYR A 46 -2.44 32.60 -0.05
CA TYR A 46 -1.02 32.70 0.32
C TYR A 46 -0.59 34.03 0.91
N LYS A 47 -1.23 35.14 0.50
CA LYS A 47 -0.90 36.50 1.02
C LYS A 47 -1.24 36.69 2.50
N THR A 48 -2.11 35.84 3.04
CA THR A 48 -2.58 35.91 4.44
C THR A 48 -1.93 34.82 5.31
N TRP A 49 -1.04 33.99 4.77
CA TRP A 49 -0.46 32.86 5.47
C TRP A 49 0.45 33.29 6.61
N ASP A 50 0.19 32.72 7.77
CA ASP A 50 1.07 32.75 8.94
C ASP A 50 1.87 31.46 9.07
N ILE A 51 2.64 31.32 10.15
CA ILE A 51 3.47 30.13 10.42
C ILE A 51 2.63 28.84 10.56
N TYR A 52 1.39 28.97 11.01
CA TYR A 52 0.47 27.85 11.16
C TYR A 52 0.00 27.32 9.80
N ASP A 53 -0.34 28.18 8.84
CA ASP A 53 -0.72 27.79 7.49
C ASP A 53 0.43 27.07 6.77
N TYR A 54 1.67 27.57 6.90
CA TYR A 54 2.86 26.89 6.37
C TYR A 54 3.10 25.53 7.03
N ALA A 55 2.91 25.43 8.35
CA ALA A 55 3.04 24.15 9.06
C ALA A 55 2.00 23.13 8.59
N ILE A 56 0.74 23.54 8.44
CA ILE A 56 -0.33 22.68 7.89
C ILE A 56 0.04 22.23 6.48
N ALA A 57 0.40 23.14 5.60
CA ALA A 57 0.78 22.83 4.22
C ALA A 57 1.94 21.82 4.16
N GLY A 58 2.94 22.00 5.02
CA GLY A 58 4.07 21.06 5.17
C GLY A 58 3.63 19.67 5.59
N VAL A 59 2.85 19.55 6.66
CA VAL A 59 2.32 18.26 7.16
C VAL A 59 1.45 17.58 6.09
N MET A 60 0.55 18.35 5.45
CA MET A 60 -0.33 17.81 4.41
C MET A 60 0.45 17.35 3.18
N SER A 61 1.51 18.05 2.81
CA SER A 61 2.39 17.64 1.71
C SER A 61 3.14 16.35 2.02
N LEU A 62 3.63 16.20 3.25
CA LEU A 62 4.31 14.98 3.69
C LEU A 62 3.41 13.73 3.71
N THR A 63 2.10 13.86 3.56
CA THR A 63 1.14 12.73 3.56
C THR A 63 0.55 12.41 2.18
N LYS A 64 1.11 12.95 1.09
CA LYS A 64 0.58 12.75 -0.27
C LYS A 64 1.00 11.44 -0.94
N LEU A 65 2.11 10.85 -0.54
CA LEU A 65 2.83 9.80 -1.25
C LEU A 65 2.26 8.38 -1.04
N SER A 66 0.92 8.22 -1.01
CA SER A 66 0.32 6.89 -0.78
C SER A 66 0.68 5.89 -1.87
N GLY A 67 0.71 6.31 -3.13
CA GLY A 67 1.08 5.49 -4.28
C GLY A 67 2.53 5.01 -4.19
N GLU A 68 3.45 5.92 -3.85
CA GLU A 68 4.89 5.65 -3.70
C GLU A 68 5.14 4.61 -2.60
N PHE A 69 4.39 4.67 -1.49
CA PHE A 69 4.50 3.67 -0.43
C PHE A 69 3.82 2.34 -0.77
N VAL A 70 2.89 2.29 -1.73
CA VAL A 70 2.45 1.03 -2.33
C VAL A 70 3.55 0.42 -3.21
N ILE A 71 4.34 1.24 -3.93
CA ILE A 71 5.51 0.75 -4.67
C ILE A 71 6.55 0.12 -3.72
N PHE A 72 6.71 0.66 -2.51
CA PHE A 72 7.51 0.00 -1.46
C PHE A 72 7.06 -1.44 -1.22
N PHE A 73 5.74 -1.69 -1.11
CA PHE A 73 5.21 -3.05 -0.97
C PHE A 73 5.56 -3.94 -2.16
N PHE A 74 5.50 -3.41 -3.41
CA PHE A 74 5.84 -4.19 -4.59
C PHE A 74 7.31 -4.59 -4.61
N VAL A 75 8.23 -3.69 -4.26
CA VAL A 75 9.66 -3.99 -4.13
C VAL A 75 9.91 -5.01 -3.01
N LEU A 76 9.32 -4.81 -1.82
CA LEU A 76 9.43 -5.77 -0.69
C LEU A 76 8.82 -7.14 -1.03
N SER A 77 7.75 -7.17 -1.82
CA SER A 77 7.12 -8.40 -2.28
C SER A 77 8.04 -9.13 -3.25
N GLY A 78 8.59 -8.44 -4.26
CA GLY A 78 9.57 -9.00 -5.18
C GLY A 78 10.78 -9.60 -4.47
N PHE A 79 11.38 -8.85 -3.53
CA PHE A 79 12.50 -9.31 -2.70
C PHE A 79 12.17 -10.57 -1.91
N SER A 80 11.03 -10.58 -1.22
CA SER A 80 10.61 -11.69 -0.38
C SER A 80 10.28 -12.95 -1.18
N ILE A 81 9.76 -12.79 -2.39
CA ILE A 81 9.46 -13.88 -3.32
C ILE A 81 10.76 -14.48 -3.86
N ALA A 82 11.73 -13.66 -4.28
CA ALA A 82 13.03 -14.12 -4.73
C ALA A 82 13.71 -14.98 -3.64
N HIS A 83 13.68 -14.51 -2.38
CA HIS A 83 14.20 -15.29 -1.24
C HIS A 83 13.43 -16.61 -1.05
N SER A 84 12.10 -16.59 -1.15
CA SER A 84 11.28 -17.79 -0.96
C SER A 84 11.52 -18.85 -2.04
N LEU A 85 11.70 -18.45 -3.29
CA LEU A 85 11.91 -19.34 -4.43
C LEU A 85 13.38 -19.80 -4.57
N ALA A 86 14.34 -19.07 -4.01
CA ALA A 86 15.75 -19.49 -3.96
C ALA A 86 15.97 -20.81 -3.19
N SER A 87 15.04 -21.21 -2.32
CA SER A 87 15.16 -22.40 -1.48
C SER A 87 14.41 -23.63 -2.00
N LYS A 88 13.36 -23.48 -2.81
CA LYS A 88 12.55 -24.59 -3.39
C LYS A 88 11.78 -24.04 -4.61
N ASN A 89 12.01 -24.66 -5.78
CA ASN A 89 11.36 -24.26 -7.05
C ASN A 89 10.00 -24.92 -7.32
N ASP A 90 9.30 -25.40 -6.28
CA ASP A 90 8.01 -26.07 -6.46
C ASP A 90 6.88 -25.04 -6.62
N TYR A 91 6.38 -24.90 -7.83
CA TYR A 91 5.37 -23.92 -8.23
C TYR A 91 4.05 -24.05 -7.43
N LEU A 92 3.44 -25.24 -7.44
CA LEU A 92 2.16 -25.46 -6.78
C LEU A 92 2.19 -25.27 -5.24
N PRO A 93 3.17 -25.84 -4.51
CA PRO A 93 3.34 -25.57 -3.09
C PRO A 93 3.56 -24.10 -2.76
N PHE A 94 4.28 -23.36 -3.62
CA PHE A 94 4.47 -21.93 -3.47
C PHE A 94 3.13 -21.18 -3.59
N LEU A 95 2.38 -21.39 -4.67
CA LEU A 95 1.07 -20.74 -4.88
C LEU A 95 0.08 -21.07 -3.77
N LYS A 96 -0.02 -22.34 -3.37
CA LYS A 96 -0.89 -22.78 -2.27
C LYS A 96 -0.59 -22.00 -0.98
N LYS A 97 0.69 -21.86 -0.60
CA LYS A 97 1.08 -21.10 0.59
C LYS A 97 0.69 -19.62 0.47
N ARG A 98 0.85 -19.01 -0.70
CA ARG A 98 0.45 -17.62 -0.94
C ARG A 98 -1.06 -17.45 -0.87
N ALA A 99 -1.82 -18.31 -1.51
CA ALA A 99 -3.28 -18.29 -1.45
C ALA A 99 -3.79 -18.43 0.00
N ILE A 100 -3.30 -19.41 0.75
CA ILE A 100 -3.67 -19.61 2.16
C ILE A 100 -3.29 -18.38 3.01
N ARG A 101 -2.18 -17.71 2.72
CA ARG A 101 -1.74 -16.54 3.46
C ARG A 101 -2.59 -15.30 3.18
N LEU A 102 -2.99 -15.07 1.94
CA LEU A 102 -3.58 -13.80 1.52
C LEU A 102 -5.12 -13.84 1.49
N TYR A 103 -5.67 -14.94 0.97
CA TYR A 103 -7.10 -15.01 0.67
C TYR A 103 -8.02 -14.84 1.89
N PRO A 104 -7.76 -15.45 3.06
CA PRO A 104 -8.61 -15.26 4.23
C PRO A 104 -8.68 -13.81 4.71
N THR A 105 -7.55 -13.10 4.73
CA THR A 105 -7.49 -11.69 5.13
C THR A 105 -8.14 -10.78 4.08
N TYR A 106 -7.99 -11.10 2.79
CA TYR A 106 -8.68 -10.41 1.71
C TYR A 106 -10.20 -10.53 1.85
N LEU A 107 -10.71 -11.75 2.09
CA LEU A 107 -12.13 -12.00 2.32
C LEU A 107 -12.65 -11.25 3.57
N LEU A 108 -11.88 -11.24 4.64
CA LEU A 108 -12.23 -10.47 5.83
C LEU A 108 -12.38 -8.97 5.51
N GLY A 109 -11.46 -8.42 4.73
CA GLY A 109 -11.55 -7.03 4.29
C GLY A 109 -12.77 -6.74 3.41
N LEU A 110 -13.19 -7.67 2.54
CA LEU A 110 -14.45 -7.58 1.78
C LEU A 110 -15.67 -7.63 2.70
N LEU A 111 -15.67 -8.53 3.69
CA LEU A 111 -16.75 -8.60 4.69
C LEU A 111 -16.82 -7.31 5.52
N TRP A 112 -15.66 -6.77 5.91
CA TRP A 112 -15.60 -5.50 6.62
C TRP A 112 -16.16 -4.35 5.76
N ALA A 113 -15.82 -4.30 4.48
CA ALA A 113 -16.41 -3.36 3.52
C ALA A 113 -17.93 -3.50 3.42
N ALA A 114 -18.44 -4.74 3.36
CA ALA A 114 -19.88 -5.01 3.33
C ALA A 114 -20.59 -4.47 4.58
N VAL A 115 -20.00 -4.68 5.78
CA VAL A 115 -20.55 -4.14 7.04
C VAL A 115 -20.61 -2.61 7.01
N VAL A 116 -19.52 -1.96 6.62
CA VAL A 116 -19.47 -0.49 6.52
C VAL A 116 -20.49 0.05 5.52
N LEU A 117 -20.64 -0.64 4.38
CA LEU A 117 -21.60 -0.26 3.35
C LEU A 117 -23.05 -0.36 3.83
N VAL A 118 -23.39 -1.45 4.54
CA VAL A 118 -24.74 -1.61 5.14
C VAL A 118 -25.00 -0.50 6.16
N ILE A 119 -24.03 -0.17 7.03
CA ILE A 119 -24.15 0.93 8.00
C ILE A 119 -24.40 2.25 7.25
N ALA A 120 -23.65 2.54 6.19
CA ALA A 120 -23.84 3.73 5.38
C ALA A 120 -25.24 3.79 4.74
N MET A 121 -25.70 2.68 4.16
CA MET A 121 -27.04 2.60 3.53
C MET A 121 -28.17 2.83 4.53
N VAL A 122 -28.04 2.31 5.75
CA VAL A 122 -29.06 2.45 6.79
C VAL A 122 -29.08 3.85 7.39
N TYR A 123 -27.92 4.39 7.75
CA TYR A 123 -27.85 5.62 8.54
C TYR A 123 -27.58 6.88 7.71
N ARG A 124 -27.06 6.74 6.47
CA ARG A 124 -26.72 7.83 5.55
C ARG A 124 -27.10 7.53 4.09
N PRO A 125 -28.38 7.21 3.80
CA PRO A 125 -28.80 6.84 2.45
C PRO A 125 -28.51 7.93 1.41
N HIS A 126 -28.48 9.20 1.80
CA HIS A 126 -28.19 10.32 0.92
C HIS A 126 -26.74 10.33 0.37
N TYR A 127 -25.81 9.55 0.95
CA TYR A 127 -24.45 9.38 0.38
C TYR A 127 -24.46 8.67 -0.98
N PHE A 128 -25.56 8.00 -1.32
CA PHE A 128 -25.71 7.20 -2.54
C PHE A 128 -26.54 7.89 -3.64
N THR A 129 -26.93 9.14 -3.46
CA THR A 129 -27.88 9.81 -4.37
C THR A 129 -27.20 10.64 -5.47
N GLY A 130 -25.87 10.68 -5.52
CA GLY A 130 -25.10 11.54 -6.45
C GLY A 130 -25.16 13.04 -6.13
N PHE A 131 -26.08 13.48 -5.27
CA PHE A 131 -26.28 14.91 -4.95
C PHE A 131 -25.06 15.57 -4.28
N LEU A 132 -24.21 14.77 -3.62
CA LEU A 132 -23.01 15.25 -2.90
C LEU A 132 -21.72 15.04 -3.71
N SER A 133 -21.76 14.39 -4.86
CA SER A 133 -20.56 14.06 -5.66
C SER A 133 -19.82 15.30 -6.14
N ASP A 134 -20.55 16.37 -6.46
CA ASP A 134 -19.95 17.65 -6.87
C ASP A 134 -19.22 18.36 -5.71
N GLU A 135 -19.57 18.05 -4.47
CA GLU A 135 -18.98 18.66 -3.29
C GLU A 135 -17.74 17.91 -2.79
N ASN A 136 -17.73 16.56 -2.92
CA ASN A 136 -16.61 15.75 -2.48
C ASN A 136 -16.56 14.41 -3.23
N LEU A 137 -15.46 14.14 -3.92
CA LEU A 137 -15.20 12.89 -4.65
C LEU A 137 -15.32 11.61 -3.80
N LEU A 138 -15.39 11.74 -2.47
CA LEU A 138 -15.66 10.61 -1.58
C LEU A 138 -17.04 10.01 -1.83
N PHE A 139 -18.04 10.84 -2.13
CA PHE A 139 -19.41 10.36 -2.36
C PHE A 139 -19.54 9.54 -3.65
N ASP A 140 -18.71 9.80 -4.67
CA ASP A 140 -18.62 8.95 -5.86
C ASP A 140 -18.29 7.49 -5.48
N ARG A 141 -17.51 7.27 -4.42
CA ARG A 141 -17.17 5.93 -3.97
C ARG A 141 -18.36 5.19 -3.36
N PHE A 142 -19.22 5.89 -2.62
CA PHE A 142 -20.45 5.31 -2.09
C PHE A 142 -21.43 4.99 -3.23
N GLU A 143 -21.62 5.89 -4.18
CA GLU A 143 -22.45 5.69 -5.36
C GLU A 143 -21.94 4.50 -6.19
N ASN A 144 -20.64 4.45 -6.51
CA ASN A 144 -20.01 3.33 -7.21
C ASN A 144 -20.08 2.00 -6.45
N SER A 145 -20.48 2.01 -5.17
CA SER A 145 -20.67 0.82 -4.34
C SER A 145 -22.11 0.27 -4.34
N LEU A 146 -23.06 0.94 -4.99
CA LEU A 146 -24.46 0.47 -5.04
C LEU A 146 -24.59 -0.97 -5.56
N ASN A 147 -23.74 -1.34 -6.51
CA ASN A 147 -23.73 -2.70 -7.09
C ASN A 147 -22.86 -3.70 -6.30
N PHE A 148 -22.33 -3.33 -5.11
CA PHE A 148 -21.40 -4.16 -4.34
C PHE A 148 -21.97 -5.54 -4.03
N PHE A 149 -23.26 -5.63 -3.72
CA PHE A 149 -23.99 -6.86 -3.40
C PHE A 149 -24.58 -7.57 -4.63
N SER A 150 -24.39 -7.07 -5.85
CA SER A 150 -24.82 -7.77 -7.05
C SER A 150 -24.02 -9.06 -7.23
N PHE A 151 -24.65 -10.12 -7.74
CA PHE A 151 -23.99 -11.40 -7.97
C PHE A 151 -22.72 -11.27 -8.82
N LYS A 152 -22.78 -10.47 -9.89
CA LYS A 152 -21.61 -10.18 -10.74
C LYS A 152 -20.47 -9.57 -9.96
N GLN A 153 -20.74 -8.55 -9.11
CA GLN A 153 -19.69 -7.87 -8.35
C GLN A 153 -19.12 -8.74 -7.23
N ILE A 154 -19.97 -9.57 -6.59
CA ILE A 154 -19.50 -10.56 -5.61
C ILE A 154 -18.50 -11.52 -6.26
N ILE A 155 -18.83 -12.10 -7.41
CA ILE A 155 -17.91 -13.00 -8.13
C ILE A 155 -16.64 -12.26 -8.54
N ASN A 156 -16.74 -11.05 -9.07
CA ASN A 156 -15.57 -10.25 -9.42
C ASN A 156 -14.68 -10.01 -8.18
N ASN A 157 -15.25 -9.59 -7.07
CA ASN A 157 -14.51 -9.37 -5.83
C ASN A 157 -13.81 -10.66 -5.36
N LEU A 158 -14.49 -11.81 -5.39
CA LEU A 158 -13.91 -13.11 -5.02
C LEU A 158 -12.76 -13.54 -5.95
N LEU A 159 -12.78 -13.12 -7.21
CA LEU A 159 -11.75 -13.40 -8.22
C LEU A 159 -10.65 -12.34 -8.28
N TYR A 160 -10.50 -11.48 -7.25
CA TYR A 160 -9.54 -10.38 -7.25
C TYR A 160 -9.72 -9.40 -8.42
N ASN A 161 -10.95 -9.15 -8.85
CA ASN A 161 -11.31 -8.12 -9.82
C ASN A 161 -12.27 -7.09 -9.20
N PRO A 162 -11.81 -6.32 -8.18
CA PRO A 162 -12.66 -5.40 -7.43
C PRO A 162 -13.00 -4.16 -8.25
N ASN A 163 -14.15 -3.55 -7.96
CA ASN A 163 -14.43 -2.20 -8.43
C ASN A 163 -13.58 -1.19 -7.61
N THR A 164 -12.46 -0.76 -8.17
CA THR A 164 -11.53 0.15 -7.50
C THR A 164 -12.04 1.60 -7.39
N LYS A 165 -13.15 1.94 -8.02
CA LYS A 165 -13.84 3.23 -7.85
C LYS A 165 -14.77 3.24 -6.62
N SER A 166 -15.02 2.09 -6.00
CA SER A 166 -15.88 1.91 -4.83
C SER A 166 -15.17 2.12 -3.50
N ILE A 167 -15.84 1.78 -2.39
CA ILE A 167 -15.27 1.82 -1.02
C ILE A 167 -14.11 0.83 -0.79
N ILE A 168 -13.79 -0.04 -1.74
CA ILE A 168 -12.61 -0.92 -1.71
C ILE A 168 -11.49 -0.41 -2.62
N ALA A 169 -11.42 0.89 -2.83
CA ALA A 169 -10.44 1.53 -3.71
C ALA A 169 -8.99 1.02 -3.55
N PRO A 170 -8.41 0.89 -2.34
CA PRO A 170 -7.03 0.45 -2.18
C PRO A 170 -6.73 -0.95 -2.73
N TYR A 171 -7.75 -1.75 -3.07
CA TYR A 171 -7.57 -3.12 -3.55
C TYR A 171 -6.99 -3.22 -4.96
N TRP A 172 -6.89 -2.09 -5.69
CA TRP A 172 -6.23 -2.07 -7.00
C TRP A 172 -4.82 -2.68 -6.98
N SER A 173 -4.06 -2.46 -5.92
CA SER A 173 -2.69 -2.97 -5.79
C SER A 173 -2.62 -4.46 -5.46
N LEU A 174 -3.62 -4.99 -4.75
CA LEU A 174 -3.70 -6.42 -4.41
C LEU A 174 -3.90 -7.28 -5.65
N VAL A 175 -4.61 -6.78 -6.66
CA VAL A 175 -4.75 -7.43 -7.96
C VAL A 175 -3.38 -7.63 -8.60
N TYR A 176 -2.55 -6.60 -8.64
CA TYR A 176 -1.20 -6.67 -9.21
C TYR A 176 -0.27 -7.60 -8.42
N GLU A 177 -0.41 -7.63 -7.10
CA GLU A 177 0.33 -8.57 -6.26
C GLU A 177 -0.04 -10.03 -6.56
N VAL A 178 -1.32 -10.34 -6.77
CA VAL A 178 -1.79 -11.68 -7.14
C VAL A 178 -1.28 -12.07 -8.53
N ILE A 179 -1.38 -11.19 -9.53
CA ILE A 179 -0.82 -11.42 -10.87
C ILE A 179 0.68 -11.71 -10.78
N PHE A 180 1.41 -10.92 -9.98
CA PHE A 180 2.84 -11.14 -9.76
C PHE A 180 3.11 -12.51 -9.14
N TYR A 181 2.37 -12.96 -8.12
CA TYR A 181 2.58 -14.27 -7.52
C TYR A 181 2.33 -15.43 -8.47
N LEU A 182 1.37 -15.29 -9.38
CA LEU A 182 1.11 -16.29 -10.42
C LEU A 182 2.28 -16.39 -11.42
N LEU A 183 2.94 -15.28 -11.73
CA LEU A 183 3.97 -15.19 -12.76
C LEU A 183 5.41 -15.29 -12.21
N ALA A 184 5.63 -14.96 -10.94
CA ALA A 184 6.97 -14.86 -10.34
C ALA A 184 7.83 -16.12 -10.51
N PRO A 185 7.33 -17.37 -10.35
CA PRO A 185 8.14 -18.55 -10.57
C PRO A 185 8.69 -18.66 -11.99
N LEU A 186 7.92 -18.20 -12.99
CA LEU A 186 8.35 -18.17 -14.39
C LEU A 186 9.41 -17.08 -14.63
N PHE A 187 9.25 -15.93 -14.00
CA PHE A 187 10.16 -14.79 -14.14
C PHE A 187 11.56 -15.09 -13.57
N ILE A 188 11.63 -15.80 -12.45
CA ILE A 188 12.90 -16.13 -11.78
C ILE A 188 13.73 -17.14 -12.61
N LEU A 189 13.09 -18.02 -13.38
CA LEU A 189 13.79 -18.99 -14.22
C LEU A 189 14.73 -18.33 -15.25
N LYS A 190 14.35 -17.14 -15.77
CA LYS A 190 15.13 -16.40 -16.77
C LYS A 190 15.28 -14.94 -16.34
N LEU A 191 15.83 -14.70 -15.16
CA LEU A 191 15.91 -13.38 -14.53
C LEU A 191 16.47 -12.28 -15.47
N ARG A 192 17.54 -12.58 -16.21
CA ARG A 192 18.13 -11.60 -17.16
C ARG A 192 17.11 -11.11 -18.19
N TRP A 193 16.37 -12.03 -18.82
CA TRP A 193 15.35 -11.68 -19.80
C TRP A 193 14.18 -10.97 -19.15
N TYR A 194 13.74 -11.42 -17.98
CA TYR A 194 12.69 -10.75 -17.21
C TYR A 194 13.06 -9.30 -16.91
N THR A 195 14.30 -9.03 -16.48
CA THR A 195 14.77 -7.68 -16.20
C THR A 195 14.72 -6.79 -17.44
N ILE A 196 15.25 -7.28 -18.57
CA ILE A 196 15.26 -6.51 -19.82
C ILE A 196 13.84 -6.25 -20.33
N ILE A 197 12.99 -7.28 -20.38
CA ILE A 197 11.61 -7.15 -20.85
C ILE A 197 10.81 -6.21 -19.97
N SER A 198 10.91 -6.33 -18.62
CA SER A 198 10.21 -5.45 -17.70
C SER A 198 10.64 -3.98 -17.86
N ALA A 199 11.92 -3.71 -18.09
CA ALA A 199 12.42 -2.36 -18.33
C ALA A 199 11.89 -1.79 -19.64
N VAL A 200 11.93 -2.59 -20.72
CA VAL A 200 11.40 -2.18 -22.04
C VAL A 200 9.91 -1.90 -21.98
N LEU A 201 9.12 -2.79 -21.33
CA LEU A 201 7.69 -2.60 -21.16
C LEU A 201 7.38 -1.35 -20.35
N PHE A 202 8.12 -1.10 -19.25
CA PHE A 202 7.95 0.09 -18.43
C PHE A 202 8.21 1.38 -19.22
N ILE A 203 9.28 1.44 -20.02
CA ILE A 203 9.57 2.58 -20.88
C ILE A 203 8.45 2.75 -21.93
N SER A 204 7.99 1.65 -22.56
CA SER A 204 6.88 1.69 -23.50
C SER A 204 5.58 2.18 -22.86
N GLY A 205 5.41 1.95 -21.55
CA GLY A 205 4.24 2.39 -20.77
C GLY A 205 4.05 3.91 -20.75
N PHE A 206 5.11 4.70 -21.01
CA PHE A 206 4.96 6.17 -21.12
C PHE A 206 4.15 6.58 -22.36
N PHE A 207 4.01 5.70 -23.33
CA PHE A 207 3.29 5.93 -24.59
C PHE A 207 1.97 5.16 -24.68
N ILE A 208 1.63 4.37 -23.64
CA ILE A 208 0.46 3.48 -23.63
C ILE A 208 -0.45 3.85 -22.48
N ASN A 209 -1.67 4.30 -22.81
CA ASN A 209 -2.75 4.48 -21.83
C ASN A 209 -3.79 3.39 -22.05
N SER A 210 -4.17 2.68 -20.98
CA SER A 210 -5.17 1.62 -21.04
C SER A 210 -5.87 1.46 -19.71
N ASP A 211 -7.17 1.17 -19.73
CA ASP A 211 -7.95 0.80 -18.55
C ASP A 211 -7.81 -0.69 -18.20
N SER A 212 -7.15 -1.47 -19.06
CA SER A 212 -6.96 -2.90 -18.82
C SER A 212 -6.01 -3.15 -17.65
N THR A 213 -6.46 -3.92 -16.65
CA THR A 213 -5.66 -4.32 -15.49
C THR A 213 -4.36 -5.04 -15.89
N LEU A 214 -4.42 -5.92 -16.89
CA LEU A 214 -3.23 -6.65 -17.37
C LEU A 214 -2.25 -5.73 -18.07
N VAL A 215 -2.72 -4.82 -18.93
CA VAL A 215 -1.86 -3.83 -19.57
C VAL A 215 -1.19 -2.96 -18.52
N ASN A 216 -1.94 -2.42 -17.56
CA ASN A 216 -1.38 -1.63 -16.47
C ASN A 216 -0.37 -2.42 -15.63
N TYR A 217 -0.64 -3.71 -15.37
CA TYR A 217 0.32 -4.55 -14.68
C TYR A 217 1.66 -4.60 -15.42
N PHE A 218 1.66 -4.99 -16.68
CA PHE A 218 2.90 -5.20 -17.45
C PHE A 218 3.65 -3.91 -17.76
N PHE A 219 2.95 -2.82 -18.09
CA PHE A 219 3.56 -1.59 -18.57
C PHE A 219 3.84 -0.57 -17.45
N ASN A 220 3.17 -0.66 -16.29
CA ASN A 220 3.34 0.31 -15.22
C ASN A 220 3.89 -0.30 -13.94
N TYR A 221 3.43 -1.49 -13.48
CA TYR A 221 3.70 -1.97 -12.13
C TYR A 221 4.66 -3.17 -12.05
N ASN A 222 4.71 -4.05 -13.05
CA ASN A 222 5.59 -5.22 -13.07
C ASN A 222 7.07 -4.87 -12.86
N PHE A 223 7.50 -3.71 -13.34
CA PHE A 223 8.86 -3.20 -13.19
C PHE A 223 9.30 -3.08 -11.72
N TYR A 224 8.43 -2.66 -10.83
CA TYR A 224 8.75 -2.50 -9.41
C TYR A 224 8.91 -3.84 -8.68
N PHE A 225 8.12 -4.84 -9.05
CA PHE A 225 8.32 -6.20 -8.57
C PHE A 225 9.66 -6.78 -9.08
N MET A 226 10.00 -6.50 -10.33
CA MET A 226 11.29 -6.87 -10.93
C MET A 226 12.46 -6.24 -10.16
N ILE A 227 12.40 -4.94 -9.83
CA ILE A 227 13.40 -4.27 -8.97
C ILE A 227 13.57 -5.02 -7.66
N GLY A 228 12.46 -5.45 -7.02
CA GLY A 228 12.48 -6.22 -5.80
C GLY A 228 13.19 -7.58 -5.95
N ILE A 229 12.85 -8.35 -7.00
CA ILE A 229 13.54 -9.61 -7.30
C ILE A 229 15.03 -9.38 -7.56
N TYR A 230 15.36 -8.40 -8.38
CA TYR A 230 16.74 -8.09 -8.74
C TYR A 230 17.55 -7.63 -7.54
N SER A 231 16.96 -6.83 -6.65
CA SER A 231 17.61 -6.35 -5.43
C SER A 231 18.06 -7.49 -4.51
N TYR A 232 17.30 -8.58 -4.41
CA TYR A 232 17.70 -9.77 -3.66
C TYR A 232 19.03 -10.34 -4.14
N HIS A 233 19.30 -10.27 -5.45
CA HIS A 233 20.55 -10.80 -6.03
C HIS A 233 21.72 -9.84 -5.91
N ILE A 234 21.49 -8.52 -5.90
CA ILE A 234 22.58 -7.51 -5.86
C ILE A 234 22.90 -7.01 -4.46
N ILE A 235 22.02 -7.20 -3.46
CA ILE A 235 22.24 -6.72 -2.10
C ILE A 235 23.60 -7.13 -1.51
N PRO A 236 24.11 -8.37 -1.70
CA PRO A 236 25.45 -8.73 -1.21
C PRO A 236 26.58 -7.87 -1.77
N GLN A 237 26.38 -7.39 -3.00
CA GLN A 237 27.35 -6.47 -3.65
C GLN A 237 27.16 -5.03 -3.16
N LEU A 238 25.91 -4.61 -2.93
CA LEU A 238 25.57 -3.31 -2.40
C LEU A 238 26.00 -3.13 -0.94
N GLU A 239 26.05 -4.19 -0.13
CA GLU A 239 26.49 -4.15 1.26
C GLU A 239 27.84 -3.44 1.42
N ARG A 240 28.78 -3.64 0.48
CA ARG A 240 30.08 -2.98 0.49
C ARG A 240 29.96 -1.45 0.37
N TYR A 241 29.02 -0.95 -0.45
CA TYR A 241 28.82 0.48 -0.67
C TYR A 241 28.01 1.15 0.44
N VAL A 242 27.07 0.44 1.04
CA VAL A 242 26.22 0.99 2.11
C VAL A 242 26.86 0.89 3.49
N SER A 243 27.96 0.13 3.64
CA SER A 243 28.65 -0.06 4.94
C SER A 243 29.10 1.27 5.56
N GLY A 244 29.54 2.23 4.74
CA GLY A 244 29.99 3.56 5.18
C GLY A 244 28.87 4.55 5.48
N VAL A 245 27.61 4.25 5.18
CA VAL A 245 26.49 5.18 5.40
C VAL A 245 26.12 5.22 6.88
N SER A 246 26.30 6.37 7.56
CA SER A 246 25.87 6.54 8.96
C SER A 246 24.33 6.60 9.08
N ILE A 247 23.79 6.35 10.29
CA ILE A 247 22.33 6.46 10.54
C ILE A 247 21.85 7.90 10.24
N LYS A 248 22.64 8.92 10.59
CA LYS A 248 22.31 10.31 10.27
C LYS A 248 22.21 10.53 8.77
N MET A 249 23.17 10.01 8.00
CA MET A 249 23.18 10.11 6.54
C MET A 249 22.01 9.34 5.92
N LEU A 250 21.67 8.17 6.46
CA LEU A 250 20.50 7.39 6.07
C LEU A 250 19.21 8.21 6.21
N LEU A 251 19.03 8.89 7.35
CA LEU A 251 17.86 9.75 7.59
C LEU A 251 17.84 10.95 6.63
N ILE A 252 18.98 11.61 6.41
CA ILE A 252 19.07 12.74 5.47
C ILE A 252 18.71 12.32 4.05
N ILE A 253 19.27 11.21 3.57
CA ILE A 253 18.96 10.68 2.21
C ILE A 253 17.49 10.32 2.10
N THR A 254 16.91 9.67 3.13
CA THR A 254 15.49 9.31 3.15
C THR A 254 14.61 10.56 3.09
N LEU A 255 14.91 11.57 3.91
CA LEU A 255 14.15 12.82 3.91
C LEU A 255 14.30 13.57 2.58
N ALA A 256 15.50 13.66 2.03
CA ALA A 256 15.73 14.28 0.73
C ALA A 256 14.95 13.56 -0.38
N ALA A 257 14.94 12.22 -0.40
CA ALA A 257 14.18 11.44 -1.37
C ALA A 257 12.68 11.69 -1.23
N VAL A 258 12.15 11.74 0.00
CA VAL A 258 10.73 12.07 0.26
C VAL A 258 10.40 13.48 -0.24
N CYS A 259 11.24 14.47 0.06
CA CYS A 259 11.06 15.84 -0.45
C CYS A 259 11.06 15.87 -1.98
N CYS A 260 12.02 15.19 -2.62
CA CYS A 260 12.06 15.09 -4.08
C CYS A 260 10.79 14.43 -4.66
N MET A 261 10.30 13.34 -4.06
CA MET A 261 9.03 12.71 -4.49
C MET A 261 7.85 13.68 -4.40
N ILE A 262 7.74 14.46 -3.32
CA ILE A 262 6.69 15.47 -3.15
C ILE A 262 6.77 16.55 -4.22
N ILE A 263 7.98 17.01 -4.54
CA ILE A 263 8.21 18.03 -5.59
C ILE A 263 7.83 17.45 -6.95
N ILE A 264 8.30 16.24 -7.29
CA ILE A 264 7.99 15.58 -8.57
C ILE A 264 6.47 15.43 -8.73
N GLU A 265 5.77 14.93 -7.71
CA GLU A 265 4.31 14.74 -7.76
C GLU A 265 3.55 16.08 -7.87
N SER A 266 4.13 17.17 -7.36
CA SER A 266 3.50 18.50 -7.43
C SER A 266 3.70 19.18 -8.78
N VAL A 267 4.74 18.82 -9.54
CA VAL A 267 5.12 19.46 -10.82
C VAL A 267 4.77 18.58 -12.02
N SER A 268 4.87 17.26 -11.89
CA SER A 268 4.65 16.33 -12.99
C SER A 268 3.24 15.74 -12.93
N PRO A 269 2.48 15.73 -14.05
CA PRO A 269 1.21 15.00 -14.11
C PRO A 269 1.40 13.48 -14.09
N ASP A 270 2.62 13.00 -14.36
CA ASP A 270 2.97 11.57 -14.35
C ASP A 270 3.75 11.22 -13.08
N ASN A 271 3.12 10.46 -12.20
CA ASN A 271 3.69 10.03 -10.92
C ASN A 271 4.70 8.87 -11.04
N ARG A 272 4.96 8.35 -12.25
CA ARG A 272 5.93 7.25 -12.45
C ARG A 272 7.35 7.62 -12.03
N PHE A 273 7.74 8.89 -12.17
CA PHE A 273 9.06 9.35 -11.74
C PHE A 273 9.22 9.30 -10.22
N SER A 274 8.22 9.74 -9.46
CA SER A 274 8.21 9.65 -7.99
C SER A 274 8.17 8.19 -7.53
N MET A 275 7.41 7.34 -8.22
CA MET A 275 7.35 5.91 -7.97
C MET A 275 8.69 5.20 -8.22
N VAL A 276 9.44 5.55 -9.28
CA VAL A 276 10.79 5.02 -9.52
C VAL A 276 11.74 5.43 -8.39
N LEU A 277 11.68 6.69 -7.97
CA LEU A 277 12.49 7.17 -6.83
C LEU A 277 12.13 6.42 -5.54
N SER A 278 10.85 6.14 -5.30
CA SER A 278 10.38 5.32 -4.19
C SER A 278 10.93 3.89 -4.25
N ALA A 279 10.94 3.26 -5.43
CA ALA A 279 11.52 1.94 -5.61
C ALA A 279 13.03 1.93 -5.33
N MET A 280 13.77 2.94 -5.80
CA MET A 280 15.21 3.09 -5.49
C MET A 280 15.45 3.28 -3.98
N LEU A 281 14.66 4.14 -3.34
CA LEU A 281 14.71 4.33 -1.89
C LEU A 281 14.41 3.03 -1.13
N SER A 282 13.46 2.22 -1.62
CA SER A 282 13.14 0.91 -1.04
C SER A 282 14.36 -0.01 -1.04
N VAL A 283 15.05 -0.14 -2.17
CA VAL A 283 16.28 -0.97 -2.30
C VAL A 283 17.36 -0.46 -1.37
N PHE A 284 17.57 0.86 -1.34
CA PHE A 284 18.56 1.50 -0.47
C PHE A 284 18.27 1.23 1.02
N LEU A 285 17.01 1.35 1.45
CA LEU A 285 16.60 1.07 2.83
C LEU A 285 16.71 -0.42 3.16
N ILE A 286 16.30 -1.32 2.26
CA ILE A 286 16.47 -2.77 2.46
C ILE A 286 17.95 -3.11 2.66
N ALA A 287 18.85 -2.63 1.80
CA ALA A 287 20.28 -2.90 1.90
C ALA A 287 20.88 -2.39 3.23
N ASN A 288 20.57 -1.15 3.61
CA ASN A 288 21.09 -0.55 4.84
C ASN A 288 20.52 -1.22 6.11
N THR A 289 19.22 -1.51 6.14
CA THR A 289 18.58 -2.09 7.33
C THR A 289 19.04 -3.53 7.56
N LEU A 290 19.21 -4.32 6.49
CA LEU A 290 19.73 -5.68 6.59
C LEU A 290 21.16 -5.69 7.13
N GLN A 291 22.01 -4.81 6.63
CA GLN A 291 23.40 -4.74 7.06
C GLN A 291 23.56 -4.23 8.49
N LYS A 292 22.89 -3.12 8.83
CA LYS A 292 23.03 -2.46 10.14
C LYS A 292 22.22 -3.13 11.24
N LYS A 293 21.39 -4.14 10.92
CA LYS A 293 20.50 -4.83 11.85
C LYS A 293 19.63 -3.85 12.65
N ILE A 294 19.21 -2.76 11.99
CA ILE A 294 18.36 -1.73 12.60
C ILE A 294 17.04 -2.38 13.00
N ARG A 295 16.66 -2.24 14.26
CA ARG A 295 15.39 -2.76 14.78
C ARG A 295 14.51 -1.62 15.30
N ILE A 296 13.26 -1.61 14.88
CA ILE A 296 12.23 -0.67 15.36
C ILE A 296 11.04 -1.52 15.77
N ASN A 297 11.04 -1.98 17.01
CA ASN A 297 10.14 -3.00 17.53
C ASN A 297 8.65 -2.69 17.32
N TRP A 298 8.22 -1.44 17.43
CA TRP A 298 6.83 -1.08 17.22
C TRP A 298 6.43 -1.14 15.73
N LEU A 299 7.34 -0.81 14.80
CA LEU A 299 7.10 -0.98 13.37
C LEU A 299 7.12 -2.46 12.96
N GLU A 300 8.01 -3.26 13.55
CA GLU A 300 8.02 -4.71 13.34
C GLU A 300 6.67 -5.31 13.74
N LYS A 301 6.10 -4.89 14.88
CA LYS A 301 4.76 -5.32 15.32
C LYS A 301 3.66 -4.91 14.35
N ILE A 302 3.66 -3.68 13.85
CA ILE A 302 2.71 -3.25 12.81
C ILE A 302 2.93 -4.07 11.53
N GLY A 303 4.18 -4.38 11.18
CA GLY A 303 4.53 -5.21 10.05
C GLY A 303 3.95 -6.62 10.10
N GLU A 304 3.82 -7.19 11.30
CA GLU A 304 3.18 -8.51 11.48
C GLU A 304 1.75 -8.55 10.96
N PHE A 305 1.00 -7.45 11.06
CA PHE A 305 -0.38 -7.35 10.58
C PHE A 305 -0.58 -6.29 9.48
N SER A 306 0.51 -5.91 8.82
CA SER A 306 0.49 -4.88 7.77
C SER A 306 -0.46 -5.20 6.61
N TYR A 307 -0.63 -6.48 6.28
CA TYR A 307 -1.57 -6.91 5.24
C TYR A 307 -3.02 -6.75 5.71
N THR A 308 -3.35 -7.09 6.95
CA THR A 308 -4.68 -6.85 7.52
C THR A 308 -4.94 -5.34 7.62
N LEU A 309 -3.96 -4.54 8.06
CA LEU A 309 -4.08 -3.08 8.11
C LEU A 309 -4.36 -2.53 6.71
N TYR A 310 -3.60 -2.97 5.69
CA TYR A 310 -3.81 -2.53 4.31
C TYR A 310 -5.19 -2.92 3.77
N ALA A 311 -5.69 -4.11 4.11
CA ALA A 311 -6.99 -4.57 3.62
C ALA A 311 -8.20 -3.91 4.31
N THR A 312 -8.04 -3.33 5.51
CA THR A 312 -9.18 -2.87 6.32
C THR A 312 -9.17 -1.40 6.69
N HIS A 313 -8.02 -0.68 6.54
CA HIS A 313 -7.90 0.70 7.00
C HIS A 313 -8.89 1.64 6.31
N PHE A 314 -9.04 1.54 4.99
CA PHE A 314 -9.86 2.48 4.23
C PHE A 314 -11.33 2.39 4.63
N GLN A 315 -11.87 1.19 4.76
CA GLN A 315 -13.24 0.94 5.22
C GLN A 315 -13.44 1.40 6.67
N THR A 316 -12.42 1.23 7.52
CA THR A 316 -12.46 1.73 8.91
C THR A 316 -12.49 3.25 8.94
N ILE A 317 -11.71 3.93 8.09
CA ILE A 317 -11.72 5.38 7.95
C ILE A 317 -13.11 5.86 7.45
N LEU A 318 -13.72 5.17 6.50
CA LEU A 318 -15.08 5.48 6.04
C LEU A 318 -16.13 5.29 7.15
N LEU A 319 -15.99 4.24 7.95
CA LEU A 319 -16.85 4.03 9.11
C LEU A 319 -16.74 5.20 10.12
N LEU A 320 -15.51 5.67 10.36
CA LEU A 320 -15.29 6.83 11.22
C LEU A 320 -15.84 8.12 10.61
N PHE A 321 -15.72 8.32 9.29
CA PHE A 321 -16.34 9.42 8.59
C PHE A 321 -17.87 9.42 8.81
N ILE A 322 -18.53 8.27 8.64
CA ILE A 322 -19.97 8.11 8.90
C ILE A 322 -20.30 8.41 10.37
N ALA A 323 -19.50 7.88 11.31
CA ALA A 323 -19.72 8.09 12.74
C ALA A 323 -19.54 9.56 13.14
N TYR A 324 -18.52 10.24 12.62
CA TYR A 324 -18.27 11.65 12.91
C TYR A 324 -19.36 12.57 12.33
N ASP A 325 -19.88 12.25 11.16
CA ASP A 325 -21.04 12.94 10.59
C ASP A 325 -22.32 12.70 11.41
N LEU A 326 -22.56 11.44 11.84
CA LEU A 326 -23.70 11.09 12.71
C LEU A 326 -23.67 11.84 14.05
N LEU A 327 -22.48 12.01 14.62
CA LEU A 327 -22.27 12.69 15.91
C LEU A 327 -22.16 14.22 15.77
N GLY A 328 -22.23 14.77 14.53
CA GLY A 328 -22.06 16.21 14.29
C GLY A 328 -20.64 16.72 14.58
N ILE A 329 -19.63 15.81 14.59
CA ILE A 329 -18.22 16.18 14.82
C ILE A 329 -17.62 16.82 13.56
N ILE A 330 -18.06 16.38 12.39
CA ILE A 330 -17.66 16.94 11.09
C ILE A 330 -18.87 17.50 10.36
N ASP A 331 -18.63 18.55 9.59
CA ASP A 331 -19.52 18.98 8.52
C ASP A 331 -18.99 18.39 7.20
N ILE A 332 -19.74 17.49 6.58
CA ILE A 332 -19.35 16.80 5.35
C ILE A 332 -19.07 17.74 4.18
N ARG A 333 -19.66 18.96 4.20
CA ARG A 333 -19.44 20.02 3.21
C ARG A 333 -18.26 20.91 3.56
N ASN A 334 -17.75 20.80 4.79
CA ASN A 334 -16.78 21.74 5.33
C ASN A 334 -15.75 21.03 6.24
N LEU A 335 -14.95 20.15 5.68
CA LEU A 335 -13.91 19.40 6.39
C LEU A 335 -12.70 20.31 6.71
N THR A 336 -12.92 21.35 7.52
CA THR A 336 -11.93 22.40 7.80
C THR A 336 -10.90 22.04 8.84
N ASN A 337 -11.23 21.15 9.79
CA ASN A 337 -10.30 20.80 10.85
C ASN A 337 -9.12 19.97 10.30
N PRO A 338 -7.89 20.54 10.28
CA PRO A 338 -6.75 19.90 9.65
C PRO A 338 -6.18 18.73 10.47
N PHE A 339 -6.71 18.45 11.67
CA PHE A 339 -6.16 17.41 12.58
C PHE A 339 -7.11 16.26 12.86
N ILE A 340 -8.40 16.35 12.48
CA ILE A 340 -9.39 15.32 12.79
C ILE A 340 -9.01 13.95 12.21
N TRP A 341 -8.34 13.94 11.06
CA TRP A 341 -7.88 12.72 10.41
C TRP A 341 -6.85 11.95 11.24
N LEU A 342 -6.11 12.63 12.14
CA LEU A 342 -5.15 11.97 13.03
C LEU A 342 -5.82 10.97 13.96
N THR A 343 -7.07 11.20 14.35
CA THR A 343 -7.83 10.29 15.22
C THR A 343 -8.15 8.98 14.53
N ALA A 344 -8.31 8.97 13.20
CA ALA A 344 -8.63 7.77 12.44
C ALA A 344 -7.45 6.80 12.34
N VAL A 345 -6.21 7.28 12.44
CA VAL A 345 -5.01 6.43 12.32
C VAL A 345 -4.92 5.40 13.45
N PRO A 346 -4.88 5.78 14.75
CA PRO A 346 -4.79 4.80 15.84
C PRO A 346 -6.01 3.88 15.89
N ILE A 347 -7.21 4.38 15.56
CA ILE A 347 -8.42 3.54 15.53
C ILE A 347 -8.30 2.51 14.41
N SER A 348 -7.85 2.89 13.21
CA SER A 348 -7.65 1.95 12.10
C SER A 348 -6.59 0.90 12.42
N VAL A 349 -5.50 1.28 13.08
CA VAL A 349 -4.47 0.35 13.55
C VAL A 349 -5.04 -0.62 14.59
N GLY A 350 -5.83 -0.12 15.55
CA GLY A 350 -6.48 -0.94 16.59
C GLY A 350 -7.47 -1.95 16.01
N VAL A 351 -8.36 -1.50 15.11
CA VAL A 351 -9.32 -2.37 14.42
C VAL A 351 -8.58 -3.43 13.59
N ALA A 352 -7.57 -3.04 12.83
CA ALA A 352 -6.77 -3.97 12.03
C ALA A 352 -6.07 -5.01 12.91
N TYR A 353 -5.56 -4.62 14.08
CA TYR A 353 -4.96 -5.56 15.03
C TYR A 353 -5.97 -6.59 15.57
N LEU A 354 -7.19 -6.16 15.93
CA LEU A 354 -8.24 -7.08 16.37
C LEU A 354 -8.63 -8.06 15.25
N LEU A 355 -8.79 -7.58 14.04
CA LEU A 355 -9.09 -8.40 12.87
C LEU A 355 -7.94 -9.36 12.52
N TYR A 356 -6.69 -8.93 12.70
CA TYR A 356 -5.51 -9.79 12.56
C TYR A 356 -5.53 -10.99 13.50
N LEU A 357 -5.93 -10.81 14.76
CA LEU A 357 -5.96 -11.89 15.76
C LEU A 357 -6.87 -13.06 15.35
N ILE A 358 -7.96 -12.76 14.64
CA ILE A 358 -8.95 -13.76 14.22
C ILE A 358 -8.67 -14.36 12.83
N THR A 359 -7.76 -13.75 12.05
CA THR A 359 -7.47 -14.18 10.66
C THR A 359 -6.00 -14.44 10.42
N GLU A 360 -5.22 -13.41 10.08
CA GLU A 360 -3.84 -13.54 9.60
C GLU A 360 -2.93 -14.26 10.62
N LYS A 361 -3.14 -14.02 11.92
CA LYS A 361 -2.40 -14.72 12.98
C LYS A 361 -2.67 -16.21 12.95
N LYS A 362 -3.93 -16.63 12.90
CA LYS A 362 -4.31 -18.05 12.84
C LYS A 362 -3.81 -18.74 11.58
N VAL A 363 -3.81 -18.02 10.46
CA VAL A 363 -3.24 -18.51 9.19
C VAL A 363 -1.73 -18.72 9.32
N LYS A 364 -1.01 -17.79 9.94
CA LYS A 364 0.45 -17.93 10.19
C LYS A 364 0.76 -19.12 11.09
N GLU A 365 0.00 -19.29 12.16
CA GLU A 365 0.12 -20.44 13.08
C GLU A 365 -0.11 -21.76 12.33
N TYR A 366 -1.18 -21.87 11.54
CA TYR A 366 -1.47 -23.03 10.71
C TYR A 366 -0.33 -23.36 9.74
N LEU A 367 0.20 -22.36 9.03
CA LEU A 367 1.31 -22.54 8.09
C LEU A 367 2.61 -22.97 8.79
N ASN A 368 2.86 -22.51 10.02
CA ASN A 368 4.01 -22.92 10.82
C ASN A 368 3.88 -24.37 11.30
N ASN A 369 2.68 -24.79 11.74
CA ASN A 369 2.41 -26.17 12.13
C ASN A 369 2.59 -27.13 10.95
N LEU A 370 2.14 -26.76 9.75
CA LEU A 370 2.38 -27.56 8.52
C LEU A 370 3.86 -27.71 8.15
N ARG A 371 4.72 -26.80 8.59
CA ARG A 371 6.17 -26.91 8.39
C ARG A 371 6.78 -27.87 9.40
N ALA A 372 6.36 -27.81 10.67
CA ALA A 372 6.84 -28.66 11.75
C ALA A 372 6.52 -30.15 11.53
N THR A 373 5.34 -30.46 10.93
CA THR A 373 4.92 -31.84 10.63
C THR A 373 5.61 -32.48 9.40
N ARG A 374 6.40 -31.70 8.64
CA ARG A 374 7.12 -32.17 7.44
C ARG A 374 8.62 -32.35 7.64
N VAL A 375 9.12 -32.12 8.85
CA VAL A 375 10.48 -32.39 9.32
C VAL A 375 10.49 -33.70 10.13
#